data_69da4939d623643e1aa51ee18ab3dedb
#
_entry.id   69da4939d623643e1aa51ee18ab3dedb
#
_cell.length_a   1.000
_cell.length_b   1.000
_cell.length_c   1.000
_cell.angle_alpha   90.00
_cell.angle_beta   90.00
_cell.angle_gamma   90.00
#
_symmetry.space_group_name_H-M   'P 1'
#
loop_
_entity.id
_entity.type
_entity.pdbx_description
1 polymer ?
#
loop_
_entity_poly.entity_id
_entity_poly.type
_entity_poly.pdbx_seq_one_letter_code
_entity_poly.pdbx_strand_id
1 'polypeptide(L)'
;MQKKAIIVAVLLAAAFPAVAQTFQQALFLDGYRLAYRYNPALQNEDSFLSVGQFVNQKYNNVGMANFFFPREGEVVTGLHSSVSADEFLTGLKKDNYTKGNINVNLASYGWRSGAAYHTVEANVRSQYSIGAPKSIFEFAKLGNTESTYDAGGIGIGENLYAELAYGYSYKLSDIVSVGARAKLLLGFEALNYRMSSLRMSLTEDQYKINMSAELDLTNGWRQINAGENGYLNLLAISARDRHRLPSGIGMALDFGVVVRPLEGLTLAASILDLGGMRWYYGNAGTSWNTISFSGFDDLSVADIQNGGIKKQLDELKTDLIDGLKLSPAAKKSAWEKVPFNVNLAVKYELPFYRQLAIGVTANHIGAQGRSYSEVRGVVGWNPVGWFGIAAGAGTGKLGPVWNIAANVAVSNFRLTLGLNDGFGGKKPYTSNPLWANYKVVTVGLTYDL
;
A
#
# COMPACT_ATOMS: atom_id res chain seq x y z
N MET A 1 20.49 -4.61 19.81
CA MET A 1 20.42 -3.58 18.74
C MET A 1 19.48 -3.95 17.59
N GLN A 2 19.45 -5.22 17.14
CA GLN A 2 18.57 -5.64 16.00
C GLN A 2 17.05 -5.52 16.26
N LYS A 3 16.56 -5.72 17.49
CA LYS A 3 15.12 -5.58 17.81
C LYS A 3 14.58 -4.15 17.63
N LYS A 4 15.41 -3.15 17.90
CA LYS A 4 15.05 -1.75 17.62
C LYS A 4 15.08 -1.43 16.11
N ALA A 5 15.92 -2.13 15.33
CA ALA A 5 16.02 -1.94 13.89
C ALA A 5 14.77 -2.45 13.14
N ILE A 6 14.14 -3.54 13.57
CA ILE A 6 12.91 -4.07 12.93
C ILE A 6 11.71 -3.15 13.22
N ILE A 7 11.56 -2.69 14.45
CA ILE A 7 10.50 -1.72 14.81
C ILE A 7 10.74 -0.39 14.08
N VAL A 8 11.98 0.07 14.00
CA VAL A 8 12.37 1.26 13.24
C VAL A 8 12.19 1.04 11.74
N ALA A 9 12.49 -0.15 11.19
CA ALA A 9 12.26 -0.46 9.78
C ALA A 9 10.76 -0.52 9.44
N VAL A 10 9.92 -1.07 10.30
CA VAL A 10 8.45 -1.05 10.16
C VAL A 10 7.90 0.37 10.31
N LEU A 11 8.44 1.17 11.23
CA LEU A 11 8.08 2.57 11.41
C LEU A 11 8.61 3.45 10.27
N LEU A 12 9.81 3.17 9.73
CA LEU A 12 10.38 3.84 8.57
C LEU A 12 9.62 3.47 7.29
N ALA A 13 9.23 2.21 7.09
CA ALA A 13 8.36 1.81 5.97
C ALA A 13 6.99 2.50 6.03
N ALA A 14 6.48 2.79 7.25
CA ALA A 14 5.29 3.62 7.45
C ALA A 14 5.53 5.13 7.29
N ALA A 15 6.77 5.59 7.40
CA ALA A 15 7.14 7.01 7.39
C ALA A 15 7.54 7.56 6.01
N PHE A 16 7.87 6.69 5.03
CA PHE A 16 8.11 7.17 3.67
C PHE A 16 6.78 7.57 3.01
N PRO A 17 6.67 8.79 2.48
CA PRO A 17 5.49 9.21 1.72
C PRO A 17 5.38 8.33 0.49
N ALA A 18 4.32 7.63 0.41
CA ALA A 18 4.06 6.57 -0.53
C ALA A 18 3.23 7.05 -1.74
N VAL A 19 3.42 6.56 -2.95
CA VAL A 19 3.05 7.19 -4.23
C VAL A 19 2.40 6.21 -5.24
N ALA A 20 1.36 6.57 -5.96
CA ALA A 20 0.35 5.73 -6.60
C ALA A 20 0.56 5.22 -8.02
N GLN A 21 -0.29 4.23 -8.40
CA GLN A 21 -0.31 3.60 -9.71
C GLN A 21 -1.15 4.37 -10.75
N THR A 22 -2.18 5.10 -10.35
CA THR A 22 -3.06 5.87 -11.25
C THR A 22 -2.98 7.36 -10.97
N PHE A 23 -2.38 8.07 -11.91
CA PHE A 23 -2.33 9.51 -11.92
C PHE A 23 -3.58 10.06 -12.63
N GLN A 24 -4.65 10.31 -11.87
CA GLN A 24 -5.96 10.66 -12.43
C GLN A 24 -5.98 11.99 -13.17
N GLN A 25 -5.02 12.88 -12.92
CA GLN A 25 -4.86 14.12 -13.66
C GLN A 25 -4.18 13.93 -15.03
N ALA A 26 -3.74 12.72 -15.37
CA ALA A 26 -2.98 12.41 -16.57
C ALA A 26 -3.64 12.94 -17.86
N LEU A 27 -4.98 12.89 -17.94
CA LEU A 27 -5.74 13.37 -19.09
C LEU A 27 -5.83 14.90 -19.16
N PHE A 28 -5.60 15.60 -18.05
CA PHE A 28 -5.78 17.06 -17.90
C PHE A 28 -4.47 17.83 -17.90
N LEU A 29 -3.33 17.14 -17.97
CA LEU A 29 -1.99 17.73 -18.05
C LEU A 29 -1.42 17.48 -19.45
N ASP A 30 -1.40 18.50 -20.27
CA ASP A 30 -0.80 18.40 -21.59
C ASP A 30 0.71 18.17 -21.47
N GLY A 31 1.25 17.34 -22.36
CA GLY A 31 2.66 16.97 -22.35
C GLY A 31 3.06 15.99 -21.22
N TYR A 32 2.15 15.46 -20.43
CA TYR A 32 2.47 14.38 -19.50
C TYR A 32 2.73 13.06 -20.26
N ARG A 33 4.00 12.74 -20.46
CA ARG A 33 4.44 11.65 -21.35
C ARG A 33 4.02 10.25 -20.90
N LEU A 34 3.76 10.07 -19.59
CA LEU A 34 3.38 8.77 -19.02
C LEU A 34 1.85 8.58 -18.90
N ALA A 35 1.05 9.37 -19.61
CA ALA A 35 -0.42 9.28 -19.62
C ALA A 35 -0.93 7.90 -20.06
N TYR A 36 -0.20 7.18 -20.91
CA TYR A 36 -0.51 5.81 -21.33
C TYR A 36 -0.56 4.80 -20.15
N ARG A 37 0.05 5.12 -19.03
CA ARG A 37 -0.03 4.32 -17.80
C ARG A 37 -1.39 4.43 -17.11
N TYR A 38 -2.10 5.53 -17.36
CA TYR A 38 -3.49 5.73 -16.93
C TYR A 38 -4.48 5.08 -17.91
N ASN A 39 -4.22 5.24 -19.21
CA ASN A 39 -5.01 4.63 -20.27
C ASN A 39 -4.11 4.29 -21.47
N PRO A 40 -3.92 3.01 -21.82
CA PRO A 40 -3.04 2.58 -22.91
C PRO A 40 -3.35 3.19 -24.28
N ALA A 41 -4.56 3.69 -24.51
CA ALA A 41 -4.94 4.32 -25.76
C ALA A 41 -4.49 5.80 -25.89
N LEU A 42 -3.93 6.39 -24.80
CA LEU A 42 -3.35 7.73 -24.85
C LEU A 42 -1.97 7.67 -25.50
N GLN A 43 -1.84 8.32 -26.66
CA GLN A 43 -0.61 8.42 -27.43
C GLN A 43 0.07 9.76 -27.18
N ASN A 44 1.39 9.77 -27.17
CA ASN A 44 2.17 11.00 -27.28
C ASN A 44 2.41 11.35 -28.75
N GLU A 45 2.67 12.62 -29.03
CA GLU A 45 3.06 13.06 -30.37
C GLU A 45 4.50 12.66 -30.67
N ASP A 46 5.39 12.87 -29.71
CA ASP A 46 6.83 12.66 -29.83
C ASP A 46 7.29 11.39 -29.13
N SER A 47 8.49 10.95 -29.46
CA SER A 47 9.21 9.93 -28.70
C SER A 47 9.73 10.53 -27.39
N PHE A 48 9.83 9.70 -26.36
CA PHE A 48 10.34 10.14 -25.06
C PHE A 48 11.14 9.05 -24.36
N LEU A 49 12.02 9.45 -23.48
CA LEU A 49 12.67 8.62 -22.48
C LEU A 49 12.24 9.10 -21.08
N SER A 50 11.95 8.18 -20.19
CA SER A 50 11.72 8.47 -18.76
C SER A 50 12.67 7.65 -17.91
N VAL A 51 13.21 8.28 -16.87
CA VAL A 51 14.03 7.61 -15.85
C VAL A 51 13.59 8.13 -14.50
N GLY A 52 13.21 7.20 -13.61
CA GLY A 52 12.95 7.55 -12.22
C GLY A 52 11.59 8.18 -11.95
N GLN A 53 10.50 7.65 -12.49
CA GLN A 53 9.19 7.99 -11.94
C GLN A 53 8.91 7.13 -10.72
N PHE A 54 8.53 7.80 -9.65
CA PHE A 54 8.14 7.19 -8.39
C PHE A 54 6.65 7.45 -8.15
N VAL A 55 5.86 6.39 -7.88
CA VAL A 55 4.39 6.44 -7.73
C VAL A 55 3.92 5.47 -6.66
N ASN A 56 3.25 5.92 -5.57
CA ASN A 56 2.65 5.08 -4.51
C ASN A 56 1.22 5.54 -4.20
N GLN A 57 0.39 4.64 -3.76
CA GLN A 57 -1.01 4.88 -3.43
C GLN A 57 -1.35 4.23 -2.08
N LYS A 58 -1.85 5.02 -1.14
CA LYS A 58 -2.33 4.55 0.17
C LYS A 58 -3.85 4.51 0.22
N TYR A 59 -4.35 3.42 0.79
CA TYR A 59 -5.75 3.26 1.20
C TYR A 59 -5.74 2.95 2.68
N ASN A 60 -6.02 3.94 3.49
CA ASN A 60 -5.98 3.79 4.94
C ASN A 60 -7.21 4.45 5.57
N ASN A 61 -7.73 3.83 6.59
CA ASN A 61 -8.72 4.44 7.47
C ASN A 61 -8.09 4.92 8.79
N VAL A 62 -6.79 4.73 8.94
CA VAL A 62 -5.97 5.27 10.05
C VAL A 62 -4.69 5.88 9.52
N GLY A 63 -4.20 6.91 10.18
CA GLY A 63 -2.92 7.55 9.89
C GLY A 63 -2.12 7.83 11.15
N MET A 64 -0.96 8.42 11.00
CA MET A 64 -0.07 8.76 12.12
C MET A 64 -0.79 9.59 13.21
N ALA A 65 -1.66 10.52 12.80
CA ALA A 65 -2.45 11.35 13.72
C ALA A 65 -3.47 10.57 14.58
N ASN A 66 -3.72 9.30 14.32
CA ASN A 66 -4.51 8.43 15.17
C ASN A 66 -3.70 7.82 16.33
N PHE A 67 -2.37 7.80 16.20
CA PHE A 67 -1.48 7.13 17.14
C PHE A 67 -0.52 8.07 17.87
N PHE A 68 -0.31 9.28 17.34
CA PHE A 68 0.61 10.26 17.88
C PHE A 68 -0.11 11.58 18.16
N PHE A 69 0.15 12.13 19.35
CA PHE A 69 -0.54 13.28 19.90
C PHE A 69 0.48 14.33 20.33
N PRO A 70 0.33 15.59 19.91
CA PRO A 70 1.19 16.67 20.40
C PRO A 70 0.83 16.99 21.84
N ARG A 71 1.84 17.19 22.63
CA ARG A 71 1.80 17.74 23.98
C ARG A 71 2.84 18.83 24.10
N GLU A 72 2.86 19.56 25.18
CA GLU A 72 3.77 20.69 25.39
C GLU A 72 5.23 20.30 25.10
N GLY A 73 5.74 20.73 23.94
CA GLY A 73 7.11 20.52 23.49
C GLY A 73 7.48 19.14 22.94
N GLU A 74 6.57 18.15 22.94
CA GLU A 74 6.84 16.79 22.47
C GLU A 74 5.66 16.15 21.72
N VAL A 75 5.92 15.00 21.08
CA VAL A 75 4.89 14.17 20.46
C VAL A 75 4.86 12.83 21.19
N VAL A 76 3.72 12.51 21.76
CA VAL A 76 3.49 11.29 22.54
C VAL A 76 2.62 10.28 21.80
N THR A 77 2.69 9.00 22.19
CA THR A 77 1.82 7.97 21.63
C THR A 77 0.42 8.00 22.26
N GLY A 78 -0.57 7.37 21.64
CA GLY A 78 -1.91 7.19 22.20
C GLY A 78 -1.94 6.42 23.52
N LEU A 79 -0.89 5.66 23.84
CA LEU A 79 -0.76 4.94 25.10
C LEU A 79 -0.21 5.80 26.25
N HIS A 80 0.30 7.00 25.97
CA HIS A 80 0.83 7.90 26.98
C HIS A 80 -0.28 8.35 27.96
N SER A 81 0.07 8.56 29.23
CA SER A 81 -0.87 8.92 30.30
C SER A 81 -1.62 10.23 30.06
N SER A 82 -0.96 11.19 29.40
CA SER A 82 -1.56 12.49 29.05
C SER A 82 -2.61 12.43 27.92
N VAL A 83 -2.76 11.30 27.24
CA VAL A 83 -3.78 11.08 26.20
C VAL A 83 -4.91 10.28 26.84
N SER A 84 -6.13 10.78 26.84
CA SER A 84 -7.27 10.03 27.36
C SER A 84 -7.64 8.85 26.45
N ALA A 85 -8.33 7.85 27.01
CA ALA A 85 -8.82 6.72 26.23
C ALA A 85 -9.80 7.18 25.14
N ASP A 86 -10.70 8.09 25.45
CA ASP A 86 -11.65 8.65 24.49
C ASP A 86 -10.93 9.38 23.35
N GLU A 87 -9.96 10.22 23.66
CA GLU A 87 -9.15 10.92 22.64
C GLU A 87 -8.44 9.95 21.69
N PHE A 88 -7.87 8.86 22.21
CA PHE A 88 -7.17 7.87 21.40
C PHE A 88 -8.12 7.00 20.58
N LEU A 89 -9.14 6.43 21.24
CA LEU A 89 -9.94 5.35 20.67
C LEU A 89 -11.07 5.85 19.75
N THR A 90 -11.58 7.10 19.91
CA THR A 90 -12.63 7.67 19.06
C THR A 90 -12.18 7.78 17.60
N GLY A 91 -10.88 7.99 17.35
CA GLY A 91 -10.33 8.06 15.99
C GLY A 91 -10.20 6.71 15.29
N LEU A 92 -10.34 5.59 16.01
CA LEU A 92 -10.15 4.24 15.48
C LEU A 92 -11.49 3.62 15.06
N LYS A 93 -11.45 2.82 13.97
CA LYS A 93 -12.58 2.03 13.47
C LYS A 93 -12.50 0.61 14.01
N LYS A 94 -13.59 -0.18 13.90
CA LYS A 94 -13.60 -1.60 14.27
C LYS A 94 -12.39 -2.34 13.67
N ASP A 95 -12.14 -2.12 12.36
CA ASP A 95 -10.97 -2.63 11.65
C ASP A 95 -10.15 -1.45 11.14
N ASN A 96 -8.91 -1.36 11.59
CA ASN A 96 -7.98 -0.33 11.20
C ASN A 96 -6.97 -0.90 10.22
N TYR A 97 -6.71 -0.18 9.14
CA TYR A 97 -5.79 -0.67 8.13
C TYR A 97 -5.09 0.44 7.36
N THR A 98 -3.90 0.11 6.90
CA THR A 98 -3.16 0.83 5.86
C THR A 98 -2.81 -0.18 4.77
N LYS A 99 -3.17 0.12 3.55
CA LYS A 99 -2.79 -0.63 2.35
C LYS A 99 -2.18 0.31 1.34
N GLY A 100 -1.28 -0.18 0.52
CA GLY A 100 -0.72 0.65 -0.54
C GLY A 100 -0.01 -0.14 -1.62
N ASN A 101 0.24 0.58 -2.71
CA ASN A 101 1.03 0.13 -3.84
C ASN A 101 2.17 1.12 -4.06
N ILE A 102 3.38 0.65 -4.16
CA ILE A 102 4.56 1.41 -4.59
C ILE A 102 4.88 0.98 -6.03
N ASN A 103 5.08 1.95 -6.91
CA ASN A 103 5.56 1.70 -8.25
C ASN A 103 6.72 2.66 -8.55
N VAL A 104 7.89 2.09 -8.77
CA VAL A 104 9.08 2.82 -9.19
C VAL A 104 9.33 2.47 -10.65
N ASN A 105 9.14 3.43 -11.54
CA ASN A 105 9.54 3.27 -12.93
C ASN A 105 11.04 3.47 -13.03
N LEU A 106 11.75 2.44 -13.41
CA LEU A 106 13.20 2.49 -13.59
C LEU A 106 13.56 3.16 -14.92
N ALA A 107 12.84 2.78 -15.99
CA ALA A 107 12.97 3.37 -17.30
C ALA A 107 11.71 3.13 -18.13
N SER A 108 11.39 4.08 -19.01
CA SER A 108 10.37 3.95 -20.05
C SER A 108 10.85 4.60 -21.33
N TYR A 109 10.52 3.98 -22.44
CA TYR A 109 10.75 4.54 -23.77
C TYR A 109 9.47 4.43 -24.60
N GLY A 110 9.09 5.52 -25.24
CA GLY A 110 7.93 5.56 -26.13
C GLY A 110 8.29 6.12 -27.48
N TRP A 111 7.72 5.54 -28.56
CA TRP A 111 7.96 5.99 -29.93
C TRP A 111 6.73 5.79 -30.81
N ARG A 112 6.62 6.62 -31.83
CA ARG A 112 5.56 6.57 -32.86
C ARG A 112 6.01 5.76 -34.05
N SER A 113 5.09 4.99 -34.65
CA SER A 113 5.26 4.31 -35.92
C SER A 113 3.95 4.43 -36.71
N GLY A 114 3.85 5.45 -37.55
CA GLY A 114 2.62 5.78 -38.29
C GLY A 114 1.46 6.12 -37.34
N ALA A 115 0.34 5.41 -37.46
CA ALA A 115 -0.82 5.54 -36.57
C ALA A 115 -0.66 4.81 -35.22
N ALA A 116 0.38 4.01 -35.09
CA ALA A 116 0.68 3.27 -33.87
C ALA A 116 1.62 4.06 -32.94
N TYR A 117 1.49 3.82 -31.65
CA TYR A 117 2.41 4.27 -30.61
C TYR A 117 2.82 3.08 -29.73
N HIS A 118 4.10 2.94 -29.54
CA HIS A 118 4.70 1.84 -28.80
C HIS A 118 5.30 2.36 -27.49
N THR A 119 5.29 1.55 -26.45
CA THR A 119 5.97 1.83 -25.19
C THR A 119 6.64 0.57 -24.65
N VAL A 120 7.83 0.73 -24.09
CA VAL A 120 8.49 -0.29 -23.26
C VAL A 120 8.81 0.32 -21.93
N GLU A 121 8.68 -0.45 -20.85
CA GLU A 121 9.01 0.04 -19.52
C GLU A 121 9.46 -1.08 -18.58
N ALA A 122 10.28 -0.70 -17.62
CA ALA A 122 10.71 -1.52 -16.51
C ALA A 122 10.33 -0.82 -15.19
N ASN A 123 9.65 -1.54 -14.32
CA ASN A 123 9.16 -1.04 -13.04
C ASN A 123 9.57 -1.99 -11.91
N VAL A 124 9.68 -1.46 -10.71
CA VAL A 124 9.63 -2.23 -9.45
C VAL A 124 8.35 -1.86 -8.72
N ARG A 125 7.61 -2.86 -8.30
CA ARG A 125 6.31 -2.68 -7.62
C ARG A 125 6.31 -3.39 -6.28
N SER A 126 5.86 -2.71 -5.25
CA SER A 126 5.52 -3.29 -3.95
C SER A 126 4.07 -3.04 -3.63
N GLN A 127 3.40 -4.05 -3.11
CA GLN A 127 2.04 -3.97 -2.59
C GLN A 127 2.10 -4.37 -1.13
N TYR A 128 1.62 -3.50 -0.25
CA TYR A 128 1.66 -3.77 1.19
C TYR A 128 0.29 -3.58 1.84
N SER A 129 0.08 -4.30 2.94
CA SER A 129 -1.09 -4.16 3.78
C SER A 129 -0.74 -4.42 5.23
N ILE A 130 -1.22 -3.56 6.13
CA ILE A 130 -1.12 -3.73 7.57
C ILE A 130 -2.51 -3.48 8.13
N GLY A 131 -2.99 -4.35 9.01
CA GLY A 131 -4.30 -4.20 9.63
C GLY A 131 -4.30 -4.68 11.08
N ALA A 132 -5.12 -4.02 11.90
CA ALA A 132 -5.36 -4.41 13.28
C ALA A 132 -6.77 -4.00 13.74
N PRO A 133 -7.47 -4.83 14.52
CA PRO A 133 -8.78 -4.50 15.08
C PRO A 133 -8.63 -3.44 16.19
N LYS A 134 -9.71 -2.68 16.43
CA LYS A 134 -9.74 -1.66 17.50
C LYS A 134 -9.52 -2.26 18.90
N SER A 135 -10.03 -3.46 19.13
CA SER A 135 -9.96 -4.17 20.40
C SER A 135 -8.53 -4.34 20.94
N ILE A 136 -7.51 -4.49 20.06
CA ILE A 136 -6.13 -4.55 20.53
C ILE A 136 -5.65 -3.22 21.13
N PHE A 137 -6.11 -2.09 20.57
CA PHE A 137 -5.78 -0.76 21.06
C PHE A 137 -6.59 -0.41 22.33
N GLU A 138 -7.84 -0.90 22.42
CA GLU A 138 -8.67 -0.79 23.61
C GLU A 138 -8.02 -1.53 24.77
N PHE A 139 -7.64 -2.79 24.57
CA PHE A 139 -6.91 -3.56 25.57
C PHE A 139 -5.59 -2.88 25.98
N ALA A 140 -4.80 -2.42 25.02
CA ALA A 140 -3.52 -1.76 25.30
C ALA A 140 -3.67 -0.45 26.06
N LYS A 141 -4.79 0.29 25.90
CA LYS A 141 -5.02 1.59 26.54
C LYS A 141 -5.73 1.49 27.88
N LEU A 142 -6.72 0.61 27.97
CA LEU A 142 -7.63 0.51 29.12
C LEU A 142 -7.25 -0.64 30.08
N GLY A 143 -6.41 -1.57 29.59
CA GLY A 143 -6.12 -2.77 30.34
C GLY A 143 -7.32 -3.72 30.38
N ASN A 144 -7.44 -4.45 31.48
CA ASN A 144 -8.51 -5.43 31.69
C ASN A 144 -9.80 -4.75 32.18
N THR A 145 -10.58 -4.20 31.25
CA THR A 145 -11.92 -3.62 31.54
C THR A 145 -13.08 -4.52 31.14
N GLU A 146 -12.82 -5.56 30.34
CA GLU A 146 -13.79 -6.53 29.88
C GLU A 146 -13.30 -7.96 30.14
N SER A 147 -14.23 -8.86 30.40
CA SER A 147 -13.92 -10.28 30.63
C SER A 147 -13.38 -11.01 29.41
N THR A 148 -13.61 -10.47 28.21
CA THR A 148 -13.16 -11.08 26.95
C THR A 148 -12.85 -10.02 25.91
N TYR A 149 -11.66 -10.12 25.29
CA TYR A 149 -11.27 -9.33 24.14
C TYR A 149 -11.05 -10.25 22.94
N ASP A 150 -11.59 -9.86 21.79
CA ASP A 150 -11.27 -10.51 20.51
C ASP A 150 -10.46 -9.53 19.64
N ALA A 151 -9.18 -9.81 19.51
CA ALA A 151 -8.23 -9.05 18.73
C ALA A 151 -7.78 -9.82 17.47
N GLY A 152 -8.56 -10.79 17.02
CA GLY A 152 -8.36 -11.44 15.73
C GLY A 152 -8.44 -10.45 14.56
N GLY A 153 -7.73 -10.73 13.47
CA GLY A 153 -7.70 -9.88 12.29
C GLY A 153 -6.46 -8.99 12.17
N ILE A 154 -5.45 -9.18 13.02
CA ILE A 154 -4.12 -8.60 12.79
C ILE A 154 -3.53 -9.24 11.53
N GLY A 155 -3.05 -8.42 10.60
CA GLY A 155 -2.47 -8.92 9.36
C GLY A 155 -1.39 -8.02 8.79
N ILE A 156 -0.39 -8.65 8.18
CA ILE A 156 0.69 -7.99 7.45
C ILE A 156 0.83 -8.71 6.11
N GLY A 157 0.78 -7.97 5.02
CA GLY A 157 0.99 -8.49 3.68
C GLY A 157 1.93 -7.61 2.88
N GLU A 158 2.80 -8.23 2.09
CA GLU A 158 3.67 -7.55 1.14
C GLU A 158 3.93 -8.43 -0.07
N ASN A 159 3.90 -7.83 -1.26
CA ASN A 159 4.35 -8.43 -2.50
C ASN A 159 5.32 -7.48 -3.18
N LEU A 160 6.54 -7.91 -3.44
CA LEU A 160 7.58 -7.17 -4.15
C LEU A 160 7.94 -7.89 -5.45
N TYR A 161 7.85 -7.18 -6.58
CA TYR A 161 8.13 -7.74 -7.90
C TYR A 161 8.61 -6.69 -8.91
N ALA A 162 9.37 -7.13 -9.91
CA ALA A 162 9.63 -6.34 -11.11
C ALA A 162 8.52 -6.55 -12.14
N GLU A 163 8.27 -5.53 -12.93
CA GLU A 163 7.34 -5.55 -14.06
C GLU A 163 8.10 -5.08 -15.30
N LEU A 164 8.07 -5.87 -16.35
CA LEU A 164 8.48 -5.49 -17.70
C LEU A 164 7.22 -5.41 -18.55
N ALA A 165 6.99 -4.26 -19.18
CA ALA A 165 5.78 -4.06 -19.96
C ALA A 165 6.08 -3.57 -21.37
N TYR A 166 5.30 -4.08 -22.33
CA TYR A 166 5.22 -3.58 -23.69
C TYR A 166 3.81 -3.12 -23.96
N GLY A 167 3.68 -1.88 -24.44
CA GLY A 167 2.41 -1.26 -24.82
C GLY A 167 2.33 -0.98 -26.31
N TYR A 168 1.14 -1.17 -26.84
CA TYR A 168 0.77 -0.85 -28.20
C TYR A 168 -0.55 -0.12 -28.20
N SER A 169 -0.59 1.04 -28.86
CA SER A 169 -1.83 1.76 -29.10
C SER A 169 -1.95 2.13 -30.57
N TYR A 170 -3.18 2.18 -31.08
CA TYR A 170 -3.47 2.43 -32.46
C TYR A 170 -4.62 3.42 -32.61
N LYS A 171 -4.43 4.41 -33.48
CA LYS A 171 -5.45 5.38 -33.86
C LYS A 171 -6.30 4.77 -34.99
N LEU A 172 -7.46 4.21 -34.60
CA LEU A 172 -8.40 3.57 -35.54
C LEU A 172 -9.04 4.60 -36.50
N SER A 173 -9.28 5.80 -35.97
CA SER A 173 -9.80 6.94 -36.71
C SER A 173 -9.42 8.23 -35.98
N ASP A 174 -9.79 9.40 -36.51
CA ASP A 174 -9.60 10.68 -35.80
C ASP A 174 -10.43 10.76 -34.51
N ILE A 175 -11.47 9.94 -34.40
CA ILE A 175 -12.37 9.88 -33.25
C ILE A 175 -11.91 8.83 -32.22
N VAL A 176 -11.41 7.67 -32.66
CA VAL A 176 -11.22 6.50 -31.79
C VAL A 176 -9.76 6.04 -31.78
N SER A 177 -9.20 5.93 -30.60
CA SER A 177 -7.92 5.26 -30.32
C SER A 177 -8.13 4.10 -29.35
N VAL A 178 -7.41 3.00 -29.56
CA VAL A 178 -7.40 1.84 -28.68
C VAL A 178 -5.98 1.52 -28.27
N GLY A 179 -5.81 0.86 -27.15
CA GLY A 179 -4.48 0.46 -26.67
C GLY A 179 -4.53 -0.73 -25.76
N ALA A 180 -3.44 -1.50 -25.76
CA ALA A 180 -3.22 -2.60 -24.85
C ALA A 180 -1.77 -2.61 -24.37
N ARG A 181 -1.54 -3.19 -23.17
CA ARG A 181 -0.20 -3.44 -22.62
C ARG A 181 -0.12 -4.85 -22.09
N ALA A 182 0.94 -5.55 -22.43
CA ALA A 182 1.28 -6.85 -21.88
C ALA A 182 2.41 -6.67 -20.86
N LYS A 183 2.28 -7.32 -19.71
CA LYS A 183 3.18 -7.20 -18.56
C LYS A 183 3.68 -8.56 -18.14
N LEU A 184 5.00 -8.71 -18.03
CA LEU A 184 5.66 -9.82 -17.37
C LEU A 184 5.99 -9.41 -15.94
N LEU A 185 5.58 -10.22 -14.97
CA LEU A 185 5.80 -9.98 -13.54
C LEU A 185 6.82 -10.97 -13.01
N LEU A 186 7.89 -10.48 -12.39
CA LEU A 186 8.99 -11.26 -11.85
C LEU A 186 9.05 -11.03 -10.34
N GLY A 187 8.55 -12.00 -9.56
CA GLY A 187 8.42 -11.91 -8.12
C GLY A 187 9.75 -12.01 -7.38
N PHE A 188 9.95 -11.17 -6.39
CA PHE A 188 11.09 -11.21 -5.47
C PHE A 188 10.68 -11.75 -4.10
N GLU A 189 9.63 -11.18 -3.53
CA GLU A 189 9.15 -11.53 -2.19
C GLU A 189 7.62 -11.42 -2.11
N ALA A 190 7.00 -12.37 -1.40
CA ALA A 190 5.62 -12.27 -0.94
C ALA A 190 5.55 -12.71 0.53
N LEU A 191 4.99 -11.85 1.35
CA LEU A 191 4.71 -12.08 2.76
C LEU A 191 3.20 -11.97 2.99
N ASN A 192 2.62 -12.96 3.65
CA ASN A 192 1.27 -12.91 4.16
C ASN A 192 1.25 -13.50 5.58
N TYR A 193 1.15 -12.65 6.57
CA TYR A 193 0.93 -13.03 7.95
C TYR A 193 -0.48 -12.63 8.35
N ARG A 194 -1.22 -13.55 8.94
CA ARG A 194 -2.58 -13.33 9.44
C ARG A 194 -2.76 -14.00 10.79
N MET A 195 -3.11 -13.24 11.79
CA MET A 195 -3.62 -13.73 13.06
C MET A 195 -5.15 -13.76 12.97
N SER A 196 -5.71 -14.92 12.69
CA SER A 196 -7.14 -15.12 12.48
C SER A 196 -7.95 -15.09 13.76
N SER A 197 -7.34 -15.46 14.89
CA SER A 197 -7.92 -15.40 16.22
C SER A 197 -6.86 -14.96 17.23
N LEU A 198 -7.21 -14.01 18.06
CA LEU A 198 -6.51 -13.66 19.29
C LEU A 198 -7.59 -13.33 20.32
N ARG A 199 -8.07 -14.35 21.02
CA ARG A 199 -9.12 -14.22 22.03
C ARG A 199 -8.49 -14.31 23.42
N MET A 200 -8.62 -13.22 24.17
CA MET A 200 -8.17 -13.11 25.55
C MET A 200 -9.40 -13.18 26.46
N SER A 201 -9.46 -14.16 27.31
CA SER A 201 -10.46 -14.31 28.36
C SER A 201 -9.79 -14.04 29.70
N LEU A 202 -10.23 -13.01 30.38
CA LEU A 202 -9.58 -12.44 31.54
C LEU A 202 -10.58 -12.47 32.71
N THR A 203 -10.46 -13.46 33.59
CA THR A 203 -11.24 -13.56 34.82
C THR A 203 -10.37 -13.20 36.02
N GLU A 204 -10.98 -13.07 37.21
CA GLU A 204 -10.22 -12.81 38.45
C GLU A 204 -9.25 -13.95 38.77
N ASP A 205 -9.60 -15.20 38.41
CA ASP A 205 -8.84 -16.39 38.72
C ASP A 205 -7.91 -16.87 37.60
N GLN A 206 -8.16 -16.46 36.33
CA GLN A 206 -7.42 -16.99 35.22
C GLN A 206 -7.41 -16.05 33.99
N TYR A 207 -6.23 -15.89 33.40
CA TYR A 207 -6.04 -15.28 32.06
C TYR A 207 -5.84 -16.40 31.07
N LYS A 208 -6.72 -16.48 30.05
CA LYS A 208 -6.63 -17.46 28.99
C LYS A 208 -6.55 -16.75 27.65
N ILE A 209 -5.50 -17.04 26.89
CA ILE A 209 -5.26 -16.46 25.57
C ILE A 209 -5.27 -17.59 24.54
N ASN A 210 -6.24 -17.54 23.63
CA ASN A 210 -6.30 -18.44 22.48
C ASN A 210 -5.88 -17.68 21.23
N MET A 211 -4.88 -18.18 20.51
CA MET A 211 -4.40 -17.54 19.30
C MET A 211 -4.29 -18.53 18.15
N SER A 212 -4.59 -18.05 16.94
CA SER A 212 -4.38 -18.77 15.70
C SER A 212 -3.76 -17.81 14.67
N ALA A 213 -2.65 -18.19 14.10
CA ALA A 213 -1.98 -17.41 13.09
C ALA A 213 -1.49 -18.27 11.94
N GLU A 214 -1.41 -17.66 10.78
CA GLU A 214 -0.89 -18.24 9.54
C GLU A 214 0.19 -17.34 8.98
N LEU A 215 1.26 -17.93 8.50
CA LEU A 215 2.34 -17.26 7.79
C LEU A 215 2.53 -17.95 6.44
N ASP A 216 2.66 -17.16 5.40
CA ASP A 216 3.15 -17.58 4.11
C ASP A 216 4.21 -16.56 3.65
N LEU A 217 5.46 -17.00 3.58
CA LEU A 217 6.58 -16.20 3.11
C LEU A 217 7.20 -16.88 1.90
N THR A 218 7.15 -16.23 0.76
CA THR A 218 7.89 -16.61 -0.44
C THR A 218 9.03 -15.65 -0.64
N ASN A 219 10.25 -16.17 -0.66
CA ASN A 219 11.44 -15.37 -0.86
C ASN A 219 12.58 -16.24 -1.42
N GLY A 220 13.14 -15.82 -2.55
CA GLY A 220 14.19 -16.57 -3.24
C GLY A 220 15.61 -16.36 -2.71
N TRP A 221 15.83 -15.34 -1.87
CA TRP A 221 17.15 -14.99 -1.32
C TRP A 221 17.26 -15.16 0.20
N ARG A 222 16.11 -15.23 0.90
CA ARG A 222 16.06 -15.43 2.35
C ARG A 222 15.25 -16.67 2.70
N GLN A 223 15.46 -17.18 3.87
CA GLN A 223 14.67 -18.26 4.44
C GLN A 223 14.47 -18.04 5.94
N ILE A 224 13.34 -18.50 6.44
CA ILE A 224 13.11 -18.62 7.87
C ILE A 224 13.54 -20.00 8.27
N ASN A 225 14.47 -20.10 9.21
CA ASN A 225 14.94 -21.37 9.72
C ASN A 225 14.01 -21.88 10.83
N ALA A 226 13.81 -23.18 10.88
CA ALA A 226 13.26 -23.81 12.07
C ALA A 226 14.29 -23.70 13.19
N GLY A 227 13.82 -23.35 14.39
CA GLY A 227 14.64 -23.45 15.61
C GLY A 227 14.91 -24.90 15.99
N GLU A 228 15.72 -25.12 17.00
CA GLU A 228 16.07 -26.46 17.52
C GLU A 228 14.81 -27.27 17.95
N ASN A 229 13.74 -26.58 18.31
CA ASN A 229 12.44 -27.16 18.67
C ASN A 229 11.52 -27.40 17.44
N GLY A 230 12.01 -27.22 16.20
CA GLY A 230 11.26 -27.47 14.97
C GLY A 230 10.26 -26.38 14.56
N TYR A 231 10.05 -25.31 15.33
CA TYR A 231 9.18 -24.20 14.97
C TYR A 231 9.90 -23.16 14.11
N LEU A 232 9.15 -22.47 13.26
CA LEU A 232 9.69 -21.34 12.47
C LEU A 232 10.00 -20.17 13.39
N ASN A 233 11.24 -19.71 13.35
CA ASN A 233 11.67 -18.54 14.09
C ASN A 233 11.67 -17.31 13.19
N LEU A 234 10.65 -16.47 13.30
CA LEU A 234 10.50 -15.23 12.52
C LEU A 234 11.65 -14.22 12.74
N LEU A 235 12.43 -14.39 13.80
CA LEU A 235 13.61 -13.56 14.10
C LEU A 235 14.92 -14.16 13.56
N ALA A 236 14.91 -15.41 13.12
CA ALA A 236 16.06 -16.12 12.57
C ALA A 236 15.95 -16.22 11.04
N ILE A 237 15.96 -15.06 10.39
CA ILE A 237 16.00 -14.98 8.94
C ILE A 237 17.47 -15.03 8.50
N SER A 238 17.80 -16.01 7.66
CA SER A 238 19.12 -16.14 7.03
C SER A 238 19.09 -15.97 5.52
N ALA A 239 20.23 -15.69 4.92
CA ALA A 239 20.37 -15.77 3.47
C ALA A 239 20.28 -17.24 3.02
N ARG A 240 19.71 -17.49 1.83
CA ARG A 240 19.78 -18.81 1.20
C ARG A 240 21.17 -19.02 0.59
N ASP A 241 21.71 -20.22 0.72
CA ASP A 241 22.99 -20.59 0.12
C ASP A 241 22.96 -20.45 -1.42
N ARG A 242 21.80 -20.66 -2.02
CA ARG A 242 21.57 -20.44 -3.46
C ARG A 242 20.36 -19.55 -3.65
N HIS A 243 20.57 -18.39 -4.27
CA HIS A 243 19.49 -17.50 -4.65
C HIS A 243 18.60 -18.16 -5.71
N ARG A 244 17.28 -18.07 -5.52
CA ARG A 244 16.25 -18.61 -6.42
C ARG A 244 15.36 -17.49 -6.91
N LEU A 245 15.87 -16.72 -7.86
CA LEU A 245 15.13 -15.61 -8.47
C LEU A 245 14.78 -15.92 -9.93
N PRO A 246 13.61 -15.53 -10.39
CA PRO A 246 12.52 -14.93 -9.63
C PRO A 246 11.87 -15.92 -8.67
N SER A 247 11.36 -15.42 -7.53
CA SER A 247 10.61 -16.20 -6.54
C SER A 247 9.16 -16.47 -6.98
N GLY A 248 8.73 -15.80 -8.01
CA GLY A 248 7.42 -15.97 -8.65
C GLY A 248 7.43 -15.42 -10.07
N ILE A 249 6.52 -15.91 -10.91
CA ILE A 249 6.30 -15.44 -12.27
C ILE A 249 4.82 -15.21 -12.50
N GLY A 250 4.50 -14.12 -13.18
CA GLY A 250 3.12 -13.76 -13.50
C GLY A 250 2.99 -12.95 -14.77
N MET A 251 1.76 -12.66 -15.10
CA MET A 251 1.40 -11.79 -16.22
C MET A 251 0.20 -10.93 -15.89
N ALA A 252 0.14 -9.76 -16.52
CA ALA A 252 -1.02 -8.91 -16.47
C ALA A 252 -1.23 -8.21 -17.82
N LEU A 253 -2.47 -7.79 -18.07
CA LEU A 253 -2.86 -7.07 -19.27
C LEU A 253 -3.57 -5.79 -18.89
N ASP A 254 -3.31 -4.74 -19.67
CA ASP A 254 -4.07 -3.49 -19.63
C ASP A 254 -4.78 -3.29 -20.96
N PHE A 255 -5.95 -2.68 -20.91
CA PHE A 255 -6.72 -2.27 -22.09
C PHE A 255 -7.23 -0.85 -21.90
N GLY A 256 -7.32 -0.11 -23.01
CA GLY A 256 -7.82 1.24 -23.00
C GLY A 256 -8.48 1.63 -24.30
N VAL A 257 -9.42 2.57 -24.20
CA VAL A 257 -10.06 3.24 -25.31
C VAL A 257 -10.16 4.72 -25.01
N VAL A 258 -9.96 5.53 -26.05
CA VAL A 258 -10.17 6.98 -26.03
C VAL A 258 -11.04 7.34 -27.22
N VAL A 259 -12.11 8.09 -26.96
CA VAL A 259 -13.07 8.55 -27.97
C VAL A 259 -13.14 10.08 -27.94
N ARG A 260 -12.98 10.72 -29.10
CA ARG A 260 -13.08 12.18 -29.29
C ARG A 260 -14.22 12.49 -30.26
N PRO A 261 -15.50 12.42 -29.78
CA PRO A 261 -16.65 12.50 -30.68
C PRO A 261 -16.90 13.92 -31.23
N LEU A 262 -16.42 14.91 -30.52
CA LEU A 262 -16.47 16.34 -30.91
C LEU A 262 -15.15 17.00 -30.59
N GLU A 263 -14.91 18.15 -31.19
CA GLU A 263 -13.76 19.00 -30.87
C GLU A 263 -13.79 19.42 -29.37
N GLY A 264 -12.67 19.24 -28.68
CA GLY A 264 -12.53 19.54 -27.27
C GLY A 264 -13.10 18.48 -26.31
N LEU A 265 -13.92 17.53 -26.76
CA LEU A 265 -14.47 16.48 -25.88
C LEU A 265 -13.66 15.18 -25.99
N THR A 266 -13.14 14.70 -24.87
CA THR A 266 -12.44 13.41 -24.76
C THR A 266 -13.13 12.53 -23.73
N LEU A 267 -13.49 11.33 -24.16
CA LEU A 267 -13.97 10.25 -23.30
C LEU A 267 -12.86 9.18 -23.21
N ALA A 268 -12.53 8.71 -22.02
CA ALA A 268 -11.49 7.72 -21.83
C ALA A 268 -11.96 6.64 -20.87
N ALA A 269 -11.72 5.38 -21.21
CA ALA A 269 -11.96 4.23 -20.35
C ALA A 269 -10.78 3.27 -20.41
N SER A 270 -10.36 2.73 -19.27
CA SER A 270 -9.31 1.72 -19.20
C SER A 270 -9.53 0.74 -18.08
N ILE A 271 -9.01 -0.47 -18.27
CA ILE A 271 -8.85 -1.47 -17.23
C ILE A 271 -7.39 -1.92 -17.23
N LEU A 272 -6.76 -1.89 -16.07
CA LEU A 272 -5.32 -2.11 -15.89
C LEU A 272 -5.08 -3.25 -14.92
N ASP A 273 -3.95 -3.96 -15.10
CA ASP A 273 -3.48 -5.03 -14.22
C ASP A 273 -4.42 -6.25 -14.13
N LEU A 274 -5.07 -6.62 -15.23
CA LEU A 274 -5.84 -7.86 -15.32
C LEU A 274 -4.90 -9.05 -15.34
N GLY A 275 -4.59 -9.63 -14.18
CA GLY A 275 -3.67 -10.74 -14.11
C GLY A 275 -3.35 -11.19 -12.71
N GLY A 276 -2.23 -11.88 -12.57
CA GLY A 276 -1.76 -12.41 -11.30
C GLY A 276 -0.38 -13.04 -11.42
N MET A 277 0.06 -13.60 -10.30
CA MET A 277 1.38 -14.20 -10.16
C MET A 277 1.29 -15.52 -9.42
N ARG A 278 2.14 -16.47 -9.80
CA ARG A 278 2.38 -17.71 -9.10
C ARG A 278 3.71 -17.64 -8.38
N TRP A 279 3.69 -17.81 -7.07
CA TRP A 279 4.86 -17.83 -6.22
C TRP A 279 5.36 -19.25 -5.99
N TYR A 280 6.68 -19.46 -5.97
CA TYR A 280 7.28 -20.78 -5.98
C TYR A 280 7.95 -21.18 -4.67
N TYR A 281 8.87 -20.36 -4.17
CA TYR A 281 9.75 -20.71 -3.06
C TYR A 281 9.28 -20.05 -1.77
N GLY A 282 9.00 -20.85 -0.75
CA GLY A 282 8.54 -20.24 0.47
C GLY A 282 8.51 -21.15 1.69
N ASN A 283 8.34 -20.50 2.80
CA ASN A 283 8.02 -21.10 4.09
C ASN A 283 6.56 -20.80 4.42
N ALA A 284 5.83 -21.78 4.87
CA ALA A 284 4.50 -21.60 5.43
C ALA A 284 4.52 -22.09 6.88
N GLY A 285 3.74 -21.44 7.74
CA GLY A 285 3.61 -21.83 9.12
C GLY A 285 2.22 -21.55 9.66
N THR A 286 1.79 -22.37 10.59
CA THR A 286 0.52 -22.21 11.31
C THR A 286 0.76 -22.30 12.80
N SER A 287 0.02 -21.56 13.58
CA SER A 287 -0.05 -21.73 15.02
C SER A 287 -1.49 -21.87 15.48
N TRP A 288 -1.68 -22.73 16.47
CA TRP A 288 -2.90 -22.81 17.24
C TRP A 288 -2.49 -23.09 18.69
N ASN A 289 -2.48 -22.04 19.49
CA ASN A 289 -1.97 -22.11 20.86
C ASN A 289 -2.99 -21.56 21.85
N THR A 290 -3.01 -22.17 23.03
CA THR A 290 -3.71 -21.68 24.21
C THR A 290 -2.68 -21.45 25.30
N ILE A 291 -2.65 -20.25 25.84
CA ILE A 291 -1.84 -19.89 27.00
C ILE A 291 -2.81 -19.65 28.16
N SER A 292 -2.53 -20.24 29.31
CA SER A 292 -3.30 -20.03 30.51
C SER A 292 -2.37 -19.57 31.63
N PHE A 293 -2.75 -18.50 32.33
CA PHE A 293 -2.04 -17.97 33.49
C PHE A 293 -3.05 -17.71 34.60
N SER A 294 -2.88 -18.36 35.71
CA SER A 294 -3.78 -18.29 36.89
C SER A 294 -3.30 -17.34 37.97
N GLY A 295 -2.33 -16.50 37.67
CA GLY A 295 -1.71 -15.59 38.65
C GLY A 295 -0.36 -16.11 39.13
N PHE A 296 0.18 -15.44 40.13
CA PHE A 296 1.40 -15.86 40.81
C PHE A 296 0.98 -16.74 41.99
N ASP A 297 1.19 -18.04 41.84
CA ASP A 297 0.82 -19.03 42.83
C ASP A 297 1.97 -19.33 43.80
N ASP A 298 1.61 -19.67 45.05
CA ASP A 298 2.51 -20.22 46.08
C ASP A 298 3.79 -19.41 46.39
N LEU A 299 3.67 -18.07 46.34
CA LEU A 299 4.79 -17.20 46.68
C LEU A 299 4.87 -16.97 48.21
N SER A 300 5.72 -17.71 48.85
CA SER A 300 6.15 -17.38 50.22
C SER A 300 7.10 -16.17 50.24
N VAL A 301 7.29 -15.54 51.40
CA VAL A 301 8.29 -14.45 51.54
C VAL A 301 9.69 -14.92 51.14
N ALA A 302 10.02 -16.20 51.40
CA ALA A 302 11.27 -16.82 51.02
C ALA A 302 11.39 -16.95 49.49
N ASP A 303 10.29 -17.32 48.79
CA ASP A 303 10.28 -17.43 47.33
C ASP A 303 10.44 -16.08 46.68
N ILE A 304 9.81 -15.02 47.22
CA ILE A 304 9.99 -13.64 46.74
C ILE A 304 11.45 -13.20 46.87
N GLN A 305 12.08 -13.48 48.01
CA GLN A 305 13.49 -13.16 48.25
C GLN A 305 14.45 -13.96 47.36
N ASN A 306 14.06 -15.18 46.98
CA ASN A 306 14.83 -16.06 46.10
C ASN A 306 14.49 -15.89 44.59
N GLY A 307 13.75 -14.86 44.22
CA GLY A 307 13.45 -14.53 42.82
C GLY A 307 12.29 -15.33 42.20
N GLY A 308 11.38 -15.90 43.03
CA GLY A 308 10.22 -16.67 42.56
C GLY A 308 9.30 -15.89 41.63
N ILE A 309 9.07 -14.60 41.92
CA ILE A 309 8.31 -13.72 41.00
C ILE A 309 9.00 -13.61 39.63
N LYS A 310 10.32 -13.44 39.66
CA LYS A 310 11.09 -13.34 38.39
C LYS A 310 10.99 -14.63 37.58
N LYS A 311 11.04 -15.78 38.22
CA LYS A 311 10.92 -17.09 37.57
C LYS A 311 9.55 -17.24 36.89
N GLN A 312 8.46 -16.98 37.62
CA GLN A 312 7.09 -17.07 37.07
C GLN A 312 6.84 -16.04 35.94
N LEU A 313 7.43 -14.84 36.03
CA LEU A 313 7.40 -13.86 34.93
C LEU A 313 8.18 -14.33 33.71
N ASP A 314 9.33 -14.98 33.90
CA ASP A 314 10.13 -15.54 32.81
C ASP A 314 9.41 -16.75 32.18
N GLU A 315 8.70 -17.56 32.94
CA GLU A 315 7.84 -18.64 32.45
C GLU A 315 6.67 -18.09 31.63
N LEU A 316 5.90 -17.12 32.13
CA LEU A 316 4.82 -16.46 31.39
C LEU A 316 5.32 -15.83 30.08
N LYS A 317 6.47 -15.16 30.13
CA LYS A 317 7.11 -14.60 28.95
C LYS A 317 7.49 -15.68 27.94
N THR A 318 7.98 -16.82 28.41
CA THR A 318 8.31 -17.98 27.57
C THR A 318 7.06 -18.54 26.93
N ASP A 319 5.99 -18.73 27.67
CA ASP A 319 4.71 -19.22 27.17
C ASP A 319 4.09 -18.27 26.13
N LEU A 320 4.18 -16.95 26.35
CA LEU A 320 3.75 -15.95 25.37
C LEU A 320 4.58 -16.02 24.08
N ILE A 321 5.89 -16.17 24.19
CA ILE A 321 6.79 -16.32 23.03
C ILE A 321 6.50 -17.64 22.32
N ASP A 322 6.27 -18.73 23.07
CA ASP A 322 5.94 -20.05 22.55
C ASP A 322 4.58 -20.08 21.85
N GLY A 323 3.62 -19.34 22.39
CA GLY A 323 2.33 -19.11 21.75
C GLY A 323 2.41 -18.47 20.36
N LEU A 324 3.44 -17.68 20.11
CA LEU A 324 3.71 -17.06 18.82
C LEU A 324 4.52 -17.94 17.84
N LYS A 325 4.97 -19.14 18.29
CA LYS A 325 5.71 -20.07 17.43
C LYS A 325 4.80 -20.63 16.35
N LEU A 326 5.32 -20.67 15.12
CA LEU A 326 4.64 -21.20 13.95
C LEU A 326 5.17 -22.60 13.63
N SER A 327 4.32 -23.60 13.66
CA SER A 327 4.65 -24.93 13.13
C SER A 327 4.80 -24.87 11.63
N PRO A 328 5.88 -25.44 11.05
CA PRO A 328 6.03 -25.53 9.61
C PRO A 328 4.81 -26.18 8.97
N ALA A 329 4.30 -25.58 7.90
CA ALA A 329 3.18 -26.09 7.13
C ALA A 329 3.57 -26.24 5.66
N ALA A 330 2.89 -27.13 4.95
CA ALA A 330 3.08 -27.26 3.50
C ALA A 330 2.57 -26.01 2.78
N LYS A 331 3.45 -25.35 2.02
CA LYS A 331 3.04 -24.23 1.19
C LYS A 331 2.14 -24.71 0.05
N LYS A 332 0.96 -24.13 -0.07
CA LYS A 332 0.09 -24.28 -1.22
C LYS A 332 0.52 -23.27 -2.29
N SER A 333 1.07 -23.77 -3.42
CA SER A 333 1.28 -22.91 -4.59
C SER A 333 -0.06 -22.46 -5.11
N ALA A 334 -0.35 -21.17 -4.99
CA ALA A 334 -1.58 -20.58 -5.49
C ALA A 334 -1.27 -19.44 -6.45
N TRP A 335 -2.16 -19.23 -7.41
CA TRP A 335 -2.16 -18.05 -8.25
C TRP A 335 -2.77 -16.89 -7.46
N GLU A 336 -1.99 -15.84 -7.24
CA GLU A 336 -2.43 -14.61 -6.58
C GLU A 336 -2.77 -13.56 -7.62
N LYS A 337 -3.99 -13.02 -7.56
CA LYS A 337 -4.39 -11.91 -8.42
C LYS A 337 -3.69 -10.63 -7.95
N VAL A 338 -3.14 -9.86 -8.90
CA VAL A 338 -2.75 -8.48 -8.60
C VAL A 338 -3.98 -7.58 -8.55
N PRO A 339 -3.97 -6.48 -7.77
CA PRO A 339 -5.06 -5.51 -7.77
C PRO A 339 -5.22 -4.89 -9.15
N PHE A 340 -6.43 -4.96 -9.71
CA PHE A 340 -6.76 -4.32 -10.98
C PHE A 340 -7.36 -2.93 -10.78
N ASN A 341 -7.24 -2.06 -11.80
CA ASN A 341 -7.79 -0.71 -11.79
C ASN A 341 -8.72 -0.51 -12.98
N VAL A 342 -9.87 0.11 -12.72
CA VAL A 342 -10.76 0.63 -13.77
C VAL A 342 -10.74 2.15 -13.69
N ASN A 343 -10.45 2.82 -14.80
CA ASN A 343 -10.47 4.28 -14.91
C ASN A 343 -11.49 4.70 -15.95
N LEU A 344 -12.27 5.71 -15.61
CA LEU A 344 -13.16 6.41 -16.52
C LEU A 344 -12.85 7.90 -16.43
N ALA A 345 -12.87 8.60 -17.55
CA ALA A 345 -12.70 10.04 -17.57
C ALA A 345 -13.48 10.70 -18.73
N VAL A 346 -13.96 11.87 -18.43
CA VAL A 346 -14.51 12.83 -19.40
C VAL A 346 -13.75 14.12 -19.24
N LYS A 347 -13.14 14.63 -20.32
CA LYS A 347 -12.46 15.94 -20.40
C LYS A 347 -13.14 16.77 -21.45
N TYR A 348 -13.45 18.02 -21.13
CA TYR A 348 -13.96 18.99 -22.08
C TYR A 348 -13.09 20.27 -22.05
N GLU A 349 -12.47 20.59 -23.16
CA GLU A 349 -11.70 21.81 -23.39
C GLU A 349 -12.66 22.94 -23.78
N LEU A 350 -12.57 24.08 -23.10
CA LEU A 350 -13.50 25.17 -23.32
C LEU A 350 -13.29 25.81 -24.68
N PRO A 351 -14.32 25.95 -25.53
CA PRO A 351 -14.17 26.43 -26.92
C PRO A 351 -13.58 27.84 -27.03
N PHE A 352 -13.86 28.69 -26.03
CA PHE A 352 -13.39 30.07 -25.95
C PHE A 352 -11.98 30.23 -25.37
N TYR A 353 -11.47 29.16 -24.68
CA TYR A 353 -10.14 29.14 -24.08
C TYR A 353 -9.68 27.69 -23.90
N ARG A 354 -9.14 27.08 -24.94
CA ARG A 354 -8.80 25.64 -25.01
C ARG A 354 -7.70 25.20 -24.04
N GLN A 355 -6.92 26.15 -23.52
CA GLN A 355 -5.95 25.89 -22.48
C GLN A 355 -6.59 25.49 -21.15
N LEU A 356 -7.90 25.74 -20.99
CA LEU A 356 -8.66 25.37 -19.82
C LEU A 356 -9.60 24.20 -20.14
N ALA A 357 -9.44 23.11 -19.41
CA ALA A 357 -10.28 21.93 -19.51
C ALA A 357 -10.97 21.64 -18.17
N ILE A 358 -12.21 21.19 -18.25
CA ILE A 358 -12.97 20.70 -17.10
C ILE A 358 -13.38 19.25 -17.35
N GLY A 359 -13.64 18.51 -16.30
CA GLY A 359 -14.14 17.16 -16.47
C GLY A 359 -14.33 16.38 -15.19
N VAL A 360 -14.56 15.09 -15.38
CA VAL A 360 -14.80 14.14 -14.28
C VAL A 360 -13.92 12.92 -14.48
N THR A 361 -13.33 12.44 -13.41
CA THR A 361 -12.63 11.14 -13.37
C THR A 361 -13.27 10.23 -12.34
N ALA A 362 -13.37 8.95 -12.67
CA ALA A 362 -13.76 7.90 -11.73
C ALA A 362 -12.69 6.80 -11.76
N ASN A 363 -12.38 6.28 -10.58
CA ASN A 363 -11.42 5.20 -10.41
C ASN A 363 -12.00 4.12 -9.49
N HIS A 364 -11.81 2.86 -9.87
CA HIS A 364 -12.12 1.70 -9.04
C HIS A 364 -10.93 0.76 -8.99
N ILE A 365 -10.52 0.39 -7.78
CA ILE A 365 -9.45 -0.58 -7.55
C ILE A 365 -10.03 -1.80 -6.89
N GLY A 366 -9.97 -2.93 -7.61
CA GLY A 366 -10.33 -4.23 -7.12
C GLY A 366 -9.11 -4.90 -6.48
N ALA A 367 -9.12 -5.05 -5.16
CA ALA A 367 -8.08 -5.76 -4.41
C ALA A 367 -8.71 -6.89 -3.59
N GLN A 368 -7.93 -7.94 -3.29
CA GLN A 368 -8.39 -9.01 -2.41
C GLN A 368 -8.84 -8.45 -1.05
N GLY A 369 -10.10 -8.73 -0.71
CA GLY A 369 -10.73 -8.40 0.56
C GLY A 369 -11.25 -6.97 0.73
N ARG A 370 -10.80 -5.95 -0.05
CA ARG A 370 -11.31 -4.58 0.05
C ARG A 370 -11.08 -3.79 -1.24
N SER A 371 -12.15 -3.39 -1.90
CA SER A 371 -12.12 -2.50 -3.06
C SER A 371 -12.18 -1.04 -2.63
N TYR A 372 -11.64 -0.15 -3.46
CA TYR A 372 -11.70 1.29 -3.31
C TYR A 372 -12.26 1.93 -4.56
N SER A 373 -13.15 2.91 -4.40
CA SER A 373 -13.70 3.70 -5.51
C SER A 373 -13.73 5.17 -5.15
N GLU A 374 -13.54 6.02 -6.15
CA GLU A 374 -13.64 7.47 -6.01
C GLU A 374 -14.07 8.12 -7.33
N VAL A 375 -14.69 9.30 -7.19
CA VAL A 375 -15.10 10.17 -8.30
C VAL A 375 -14.64 11.59 -7.99
N ARG A 376 -14.12 12.31 -8.99
CA ARG A 376 -13.60 13.68 -8.86
C ARG A 376 -14.03 14.54 -10.03
N GLY A 377 -14.42 15.78 -9.75
CA GLY A 377 -14.38 16.87 -10.71
C GLY A 377 -12.93 17.36 -10.84
N VAL A 378 -12.47 17.62 -12.04
CA VAL A 378 -11.09 18.05 -12.33
C VAL A 378 -11.12 19.27 -13.24
N VAL A 379 -10.23 20.22 -12.94
CA VAL A 379 -9.92 21.37 -13.80
C VAL A 379 -8.45 21.26 -14.18
N GLY A 380 -8.14 21.34 -15.47
CA GLY A 380 -6.80 21.40 -16.02
C GLY A 380 -6.56 22.74 -16.70
N TRP A 381 -5.42 23.36 -16.47
CA TRP A 381 -5.00 24.60 -17.10
C TRP A 381 -3.59 24.47 -17.67
N ASN A 382 -3.50 24.52 -18.99
CA ASN A 382 -2.26 24.36 -19.75
C ASN A 382 -2.02 25.63 -20.59
N PRO A 383 -1.65 26.76 -19.96
CA PRO A 383 -1.59 28.06 -20.62
C PRO A 383 -0.51 28.12 -21.71
N VAL A 384 0.55 27.34 -21.56
CA VAL A 384 1.70 27.30 -22.47
C VAL A 384 2.26 25.86 -22.53
N GLY A 385 2.94 25.52 -23.63
CA GLY A 385 3.43 24.14 -23.86
C GLY A 385 4.45 23.64 -22.84
N TRP A 386 5.08 24.52 -22.07
CA TRP A 386 6.06 24.16 -21.05
C TRP A 386 5.47 24.08 -19.62
N PHE A 387 4.22 24.49 -19.40
CA PHE A 387 3.59 24.48 -18.08
C PHE A 387 2.14 24.03 -18.14
N GLY A 388 1.77 23.13 -17.29
CA GLY A 388 0.39 22.71 -17.04
C GLY A 388 0.16 22.41 -15.57
N ILE A 389 -1.05 22.68 -15.10
CA ILE A 389 -1.51 22.37 -13.76
C ILE A 389 -2.93 21.78 -13.82
N ALA A 390 -3.21 20.80 -12.98
CA ALA A 390 -4.54 20.25 -12.85
C ALA A 390 -4.87 20.06 -11.37
N ALA A 391 -6.09 20.41 -10.99
CA ALA A 391 -6.61 20.23 -9.64
C ALA A 391 -8.00 19.60 -9.69
N GLY A 392 -8.33 18.81 -8.69
CA GLY A 392 -9.63 18.18 -8.60
C GLY A 392 -10.09 17.96 -7.17
N ALA A 393 -11.39 17.83 -7.00
CA ALA A 393 -12.03 17.49 -5.73
C ALA A 393 -13.22 16.57 -5.97
N GLY A 394 -13.53 15.75 -4.98
CA GLY A 394 -14.61 14.79 -5.09
C GLY A 394 -14.84 13.97 -3.84
N THR A 395 -15.32 12.76 -4.03
CA THR A 395 -15.60 11.83 -2.94
C THR A 395 -15.15 10.41 -3.28
N GLY A 396 -14.77 9.68 -2.26
CA GLY A 396 -14.41 8.28 -2.36
C GLY A 396 -14.97 7.48 -1.19
N LYS A 397 -14.76 6.17 -1.22
CA LYS A 397 -15.22 5.23 -0.19
C LYS A 397 -14.73 5.59 1.23
N LEU A 398 -13.62 6.33 1.34
CA LEU A 398 -13.02 6.75 2.62
C LEU A 398 -13.29 8.22 2.95
N GLY A 399 -14.17 8.89 2.23
CA GLY A 399 -14.58 10.29 2.42
C GLY A 399 -14.15 11.22 1.29
N PRO A 400 -14.24 12.55 1.51
CA PRO A 400 -13.83 13.56 0.54
C PRO A 400 -12.38 13.40 0.11
N VAL A 401 -12.09 13.69 -1.15
CA VAL A 401 -10.75 13.61 -1.75
C VAL A 401 -10.46 14.86 -2.57
N TRP A 402 -9.19 15.24 -2.63
CA TRP A 402 -8.71 16.30 -3.50
C TRP A 402 -7.40 15.88 -4.17
N ASN A 403 -7.03 16.56 -5.23
CA ASN A 403 -5.75 16.37 -5.89
C ASN A 403 -5.26 17.66 -6.53
N ILE A 404 -3.96 17.74 -6.68
CA ILE A 404 -3.30 18.78 -7.48
C ILE A 404 -2.08 18.17 -8.15
N ALA A 405 -1.80 18.57 -9.39
CA ALA A 405 -0.62 18.15 -10.10
C ALA A 405 -0.15 19.25 -11.05
N ALA A 406 1.16 19.30 -11.29
CA ALA A 406 1.77 20.20 -12.25
C ALA A 406 2.78 19.46 -13.12
N ASN A 407 2.90 19.91 -14.37
CA ASN A 407 3.86 19.46 -15.34
C ASN A 407 4.66 20.68 -15.83
N VAL A 408 5.98 20.63 -15.73
CA VAL A 408 6.87 21.74 -16.13
C VAL A 408 7.94 21.21 -17.06
N ALA A 409 8.06 21.80 -18.24
CA ALA A 409 9.11 21.49 -19.20
C ALA A 409 10.18 22.58 -19.23
N VAL A 410 11.45 22.18 -19.23
CA VAL A 410 12.61 23.05 -19.41
C VAL A 410 13.48 22.41 -20.49
N SER A 411 13.55 23.06 -21.65
CA SER A 411 14.10 22.43 -22.85
C SER A 411 13.39 21.09 -23.13
N ASN A 412 14.11 20.00 -23.31
CA ASN A 412 13.56 18.67 -23.54
C ASN A 412 13.21 17.91 -22.26
N PHE A 413 13.53 18.45 -21.07
CA PHE A 413 13.19 17.81 -19.80
C PHE A 413 11.82 18.24 -19.34
N ARG A 414 11.03 17.28 -18.82
CA ARG A 414 9.74 17.53 -18.17
C ARG A 414 9.72 16.93 -16.79
N LEU A 415 9.38 17.76 -15.81
CA LEU A 415 9.15 17.36 -14.43
C LEU A 415 7.65 17.35 -14.16
N THR A 416 7.14 16.24 -13.66
CA THR A 416 5.76 16.11 -13.21
C THR A 416 5.72 15.90 -11.72
N LEU A 417 4.91 16.70 -11.02
CA LEU A 417 4.65 16.60 -9.59
C LEU A 417 3.16 16.46 -9.37
N GLY A 418 2.76 15.60 -8.45
CA GLY A 418 1.34 15.43 -8.11
C GLY A 418 1.13 15.00 -6.65
N LEU A 419 0.09 15.54 -6.06
CA LEU A 419 -0.36 15.24 -4.70
C LEU A 419 -1.84 14.94 -4.70
N ASN A 420 -2.24 13.87 -4.03
CA ASN A 420 -3.64 13.58 -3.75
C ASN A 420 -3.82 13.34 -2.26
N ASP A 421 -4.91 13.82 -1.68
CA ASP A 421 -5.24 13.59 -0.28
C ASP A 421 -6.75 13.42 -0.07
N GLY A 422 -7.13 12.97 1.11
CA GLY A 422 -8.52 12.95 1.58
C GLY A 422 -8.76 14.02 2.62
N PHE A 423 -9.86 14.77 2.46
CA PHE A 423 -10.33 15.75 3.43
C PHE A 423 -10.99 15.04 4.60
N GLY A 424 -10.53 14.23 5.34
CA GLY A 424 -11.32 13.51 6.35
C GLY A 424 -10.53 12.97 7.53
N GLY A 425 -9.25 13.25 7.57
CA GLY A 425 -8.42 12.92 8.72
C GLY A 425 -8.49 13.99 9.80
N LYS A 426 -8.21 13.63 11.06
CA LYS A 426 -7.87 14.61 12.10
C LYS A 426 -6.81 15.54 11.54
N LYS A 427 -6.94 16.84 11.78
CA LYS A 427 -5.96 17.86 11.35
C LYS A 427 -4.56 17.38 11.73
N PRO A 428 -3.58 17.48 10.81
CA PRO A 428 -2.19 17.23 11.20
C PRO A 428 -1.84 18.21 12.31
N TYR A 429 -1.46 17.69 13.45
CA TYR A 429 -1.12 18.52 14.61
C TYR A 429 0.17 19.30 14.45
N THR A 430 0.89 19.07 13.37
CA THR A 430 2.15 19.76 13.09
C THR A 430 2.21 20.20 11.64
N SER A 431 2.90 21.29 11.37
CA SER A 431 3.29 21.72 10.02
C SER A 431 4.27 20.76 9.31
N ASN A 432 4.62 19.64 9.95
CA ASN A 432 5.52 18.66 9.39
C ASN A 432 4.79 17.82 8.32
N PRO A 433 5.21 17.88 7.04
CA PRO A 433 4.58 17.12 5.96
C PRO A 433 4.65 15.60 6.14
N LEU A 434 5.54 15.07 6.98
CA LEU A 434 5.61 13.64 7.32
C LEU A 434 4.37 13.13 8.07
N TRP A 435 3.61 14.02 8.72
CA TRP A 435 2.37 13.71 9.45
C TRP A 435 1.12 13.84 8.58
N ALA A 436 1.25 14.40 7.38
CA ALA A 436 0.14 14.53 6.45
C ALA A 436 -0.25 13.15 5.90
N ASN A 437 -1.55 12.88 5.88
CA ASN A 437 -2.10 11.64 5.32
C ASN A 437 -2.21 11.72 3.78
N TYR A 438 -1.13 12.09 3.09
CA TYR A 438 -1.15 12.09 1.63
C TYR A 438 -1.45 10.68 1.12
N LYS A 439 -2.52 10.53 0.36
CA LYS A 439 -2.89 9.25 -0.24
C LYS A 439 -2.10 8.96 -1.51
N VAL A 440 -1.60 10.00 -2.18
CA VAL A 440 -0.82 9.90 -3.41
C VAL A 440 0.19 11.04 -3.52
N VAL A 441 1.43 10.72 -3.85
CA VAL A 441 2.46 11.67 -4.31
C VAL A 441 3.01 11.14 -5.63
N THR A 442 3.21 11.94 -6.63
CA THR A 442 3.82 11.58 -7.92
C THR A 442 5.00 12.51 -8.20
N VAL A 443 6.13 11.93 -8.54
CA VAL A 443 7.30 12.64 -9.05
C VAL A 443 7.79 11.90 -10.28
N GLY A 444 7.92 12.56 -11.40
CA GLY A 444 8.38 11.95 -12.65
C GLY A 444 9.24 12.89 -13.46
N LEU A 445 10.31 12.35 -14.04
CA LEU A 445 11.19 13.06 -14.97
C LEU A 445 11.16 12.35 -16.33
N THR A 446 10.88 13.09 -17.39
CA THR A 446 10.92 12.61 -18.78
C THR A 446 11.78 13.53 -19.64
N TYR A 447 12.31 12.96 -20.72
CA TYR A 447 13.09 13.65 -21.72
C TYR A 447 12.43 13.45 -23.10
N ASP A 448 12.11 14.52 -23.78
CA ASP A 448 11.55 14.51 -25.15
C ASP A 448 12.71 14.32 -26.16
N LEU A 449 12.53 13.39 -27.09
CA LEU A 449 13.54 13.00 -28.09
C LEU A 449 13.27 13.66 -29.46
#